data_93cebfbe46f2b4568e1324b1468bc8ce
#
_entry.id   93cebfbe46f2b4568e1324b1468bc8ce
#
_cell.length_a   1.000
_cell.length_b   1.000
_cell.length_c   1.000
_cell.angle_alpha   90.00
_cell.angle_beta   90.00
_cell.angle_gamma   90.00
#
_symmetry.space_group_name_H-M   'P 1'
#
loop_
_entity.id
_entity.type
_entity.pdbx_description
1 polymer ?
#
loop_
_entity_poly.entity_id
_entity_poly.type
_entity_poly.pdbx_seq_one_letter_code
_entity_poly.pdbx_strand_id
1 'polypeptide(L)'
;MPSEITVIGAGLAGSEAAWQAARLRVRVRLVEMRPAVNTPAHSTSSFAELVCSNSLGSDREGTASGLLKEELRALGSVIMRCADAARVPAGQALAVDRALFGARVTEEVESAPGIEIVREEARRIPDEGIVIIATGPLTSPALAADIARFLGDEHLHFFDAAAPIVDGASIDFAVAFWASRYDRGDADYVNCPMDE
;
A
#
# COMPACT_ATOMS: atom_id res chain seq x y z
N MET A 1 27.57 -8.33 -7.09
CA MET A 1 26.17 -7.99 -6.84
C MET A 1 25.93 -6.58 -7.35
N PRO A 2 24.77 -6.23 -7.89
CA PRO A 2 24.50 -4.85 -8.28
C PRO A 2 24.71 -3.95 -7.06
N SER A 3 25.41 -2.84 -7.27
CA SER A 3 25.72 -1.90 -6.19
C SER A 3 24.50 -1.07 -5.77
N GLU A 4 23.48 -1.04 -6.61
CA GLU A 4 22.26 -0.23 -6.44
C GLU A 4 21.08 -0.79 -7.24
N ILE A 5 19.87 -0.64 -6.71
CA ILE A 5 18.62 -0.92 -7.42
C ILE A 5 17.73 0.32 -7.40
N THR A 6 16.89 0.48 -8.44
CA THR A 6 15.87 1.51 -8.48
C THR A 6 14.49 0.88 -8.20
N VAL A 7 13.75 1.43 -7.23
CA VAL A 7 12.37 1.07 -6.95
C VAL A 7 11.48 2.25 -7.34
N ILE A 8 10.50 2.04 -8.21
CA ILE A 8 9.58 3.07 -8.67
C ILE A 8 8.21 2.85 -8.02
N GLY A 9 7.78 3.83 -7.24
CA GLY A 9 6.55 3.81 -6.45
C GLY A 9 6.79 3.40 -5.00
N ALA A 10 6.42 4.26 -4.05
CA ALA A 10 6.50 4.02 -2.61
C ALA A 10 5.14 3.63 -2.00
N GLY A 11 4.36 2.83 -2.71
CA GLY A 11 3.19 2.14 -2.19
C GLY A 11 3.58 1.00 -1.24
N LEU A 12 2.63 0.12 -0.89
CA LEU A 12 2.90 -1.03 -0.02
C LEU A 12 4.06 -1.89 -0.54
N ALA A 13 4.01 -2.27 -1.81
CA ALA A 13 5.01 -3.16 -2.42
C ALA A 13 6.38 -2.49 -2.56
N GLY A 14 6.42 -1.22 -2.99
CA GLY A 14 7.69 -0.52 -3.20
C GLY A 14 8.39 -0.17 -1.89
N SER A 15 7.65 0.25 -0.86
CA SER A 15 8.20 0.48 0.47
C SER A 15 8.79 -0.80 1.06
N GLU A 16 8.09 -1.93 0.92
CA GLU A 16 8.59 -3.23 1.36
C GLU A 16 9.84 -3.65 0.58
N ALA A 17 9.82 -3.53 -0.77
CA ALA A 17 10.96 -3.89 -1.61
C ALA A 17 12.20 -3.07 -1.26
N ALA A 18 12.05 -1.75 -1.11
CA ALA A 18 13.13 -0.85 -0.72
C ALA A 18 13.71 -1.23 0.66
N TRP A 19 12.83 -1.47 1.64
CA TRP A 19 13.22 -1.88 2.98
C TRP A 19 14.01 -3.20 2.99
N GLN A 20 13.51 -4.24 2.32
CA GLN A 20 14.16 -5.54 2.30
C GLN A 20 15.52 -5.49 1.58
N ALA A 21 15.61 -4.76 0.47
CA ALA A 21 16.87 -4.58 -0.24
C ALA A 21 17.92 -3.86 0.62
N ALA A 22 17.52 -2.79 1.32
CA ALA A 22 18.41 -2.06 2.23
C ALA A 22 18.91 -2.94 3.38
N ARG A 23 18.04 -3.78 3.97
CA ARG A 23 18.44 -4.77 4.99
C ARG A 23 19.50 -5.77 4.47
N LEU A 24 19.46 -6.08 3.19
CA LEU A 24 20.47 -6.91 2.51
C LEU A 24 21.72 -6.12 2.10
N ARG A 25 21.85 -4.86 2.55
CA ARG A 25 22.97 -3.95 2.25
C ARG A 25 23.09 -3.60 0.77
N VAL A 26 21.99 -3.65 0.02
CA VAL A 26 21.90 -3.13 -1.33
C VAL A 26 21.46 -1.66 -1.23
N ARG A 27 22.16 -0.77 -1.95
CA ARG A 27 21.71 0.62 -2.05
C ARG A 27 20.42 0.69 -2.88
N VAL A 28 19.49 1.52 -2.44
CA VAL A 28 18.18 1.66 -3.08
C VAL A 28 17.94 3.12 -3.43
N ARG A 29 17.56 3.38 -4.66
CA ARG A 29 16.95 4.63 -5.09
C ARG A 29 15.44 4.41 -5.18
N LEU A 30 14.70 4.94 -4.20
CA LEU A 30 13.24 4.86 -4.15
C LEU A 30 12.63 6.13 -4.75
N VAL A 31 11.97 5.99 -5.90
CA VAL A 31 11.35 7.08 -6.65
C VAL A 31 9.85 7.11 -6.37
N GLU A 32 9.36 8.21 -5.82
CA GLU A 32 7.94 8.44 -5.52
C GLU A 32 7.49 9.78 -6.09
N MET A 33 6.43 9.77 -6.88
CA MET A 33 5.98 10.99 -7.56
C MET A 33 5.31 12.01 -6.64
N ARG A 34 4.76 11.60 -5.51
CA ARG A 34 4.12 12.51 -4.55
C ARG A 34 5.15 13.19 -3.64
N PRO A 35 5.00 14.45 -3.30
CA PRO A 35 3.86 15.33 -3.59
C PRO A 35 3.96 16.08 -4.93
N ALA A 36 5.00 15.88 -5.75
CA ALA A 36 5.18 16.65 -6.98
C ALA A 36 4.04 16.38 -7.98
N VAL A 37 3.61 15.11 -8.09
CA VAL A 37 2.46 14.69 -8.90
C VAL A 37 1.56 13.81 -8.05
N ASN A 38 0.30 14.20 -7.92
CA ASN A 38 -0.71 13.42 -7.19
C ASN A 38 -1.60 12.63 -8.15
N THR A 39 -2.14 11.51 -7.68
CA THR A 39 -3.22 10.80 -8.34
C THR A 39 -4.57 11.26 -7.78
N PRO A 40 -5.69 11.01 -8.47
CA PRO A 40 -7.00 11.36 -7.95
C PRO A 40 -7.38 10.68 -6.62
N ALA A 41 -6.77 9.52 -6.32
CA ALA A 41 -7.09 8.72 -5.14
C ALA A 41 -6.22 9.03 -3.93
N HIS A 42 -5.02 9.59 -4.13
CA HIS A 42 -4.11 9.92 -3.02
C HIS A 42 -4.34 11.34 -2.52
N SER A 43 -4.34 11.52 -1.22
CA SER A 43 -4.55 12.81 -0.55
C SER A 43 -3.33 13.30 0.25
N THR A 44 -2.33 12.43 0.45
CA THR A 44 -1.13 12.74 1.23
C THR A 44 0.15 12.44 0.46
N SER A 45 1.29 12.83 1.01
CA SER A 45 2.62 12.45 0.51
C SER A 45 3.20 11.23 1.23
N SER A 46 2.45 10.60 2.13
CA SER A 46 2.90 9.45 2.90
C SER A 46 3.12 8.22 2.01
N PHE A 47 4.14 7.44 2.33
CA PHE A 47 4.33 6.14 1.71
C PHE A 47 3.23 5.17 2.14
N ALA A 48 3.00 4.13 1.34
CA ALA A 48 2.00 3.10 1.60
C ALA A 48 0.59 3.64 1.93
N GLU A 49 0.21 4.81 1.39
CA GLU A 49 -1.12 5.37 1.60
C GLU A 49 -2.20 4.40 1.10
N LEU A 50 -3.13 4.06 1.99
CA LEU A 50 -4.23 3.16 1.67
C LEU A 50 -5.39 3.95 1.04
N VAL A 51 -5.62 3.78 -0.25
CA VAL A 51 -6.62 4.54 -1.02
C VAL A 51 -7.95 3.81 -1.20
N CYS A 52 -7.98 2.49 -1.01
CA CYS A 52 -9.17 1.67 -1.21
C CYS A 52 -9.90 1.40 0.12
N SER A 53 -9.18 0.83 1.10
CA SER A 53 -9.71 0.40 2.38
C SER A 53 -8.62 0.55 3.44
N ASN A 54 -9.02 0.63 4.71
CA ASN A 54 -8.07 0.56 5.82
C ASN A 54 -7.79 -0.87 6.28
N SER A 55 -8.36 -1.88 5.60
CA SER A 55 -8.19 -3.29 5.91
C SER A 55 -7.15 -3.94 4.99
N LEU A 56 -6.19 -4.60 5.58
CA LEU A 56 -5.21 -5.45 4.91
C LEU A 56 -5.70 -6.92 4.80
N GLY A 57 -7.00 -7.14 4.97
CA GLY A 57 -7.64 -8.46 4.87
C GLY A 57 -7.53 -9.29 6.15
N SER A 58 -7.94 -10.57 6.08
CA SER A 58 -7.94 -11.47 7.23
C SER A 58 -6.56 -11.65 7.84
N ASP A 59 -6.50 -11.57 9.17
CA ASP A 59 -5.30 -11.87 9.98
C ASP A 59 -5.53 -13.14 10.82
N ARG A 60 -6.54 -13.93 10.43
CA ARG A 60 -6.90 -15.14 11.15
C ARG A 60 -5.91 -16.25 10.84
N GLU A 61 -5.42 -16.89 11.90
CA GLU A 61 -4.65 -18.13 11.82
C GLU A 61 -5.42 -19.21 11.02
N GLY A 62 -4.71 -19.99 10.21
CA GLY A 62 -5.28 -21.04 9.38
C GLY A 62 -6.01 -20.57 8.11
N THR A 63 -5.97 -19.28 7.80
CA THR A 63 -6.39 -18.75 6.48
C THR A 63 -5.18 -18.44 5.62
N ALA A 64 -5.32 -18.52 4.29
CA ALA A 64 -4.23 -18.18 3.37
C ALA A 64 -3.69 -16.75 3.59
N SER A 65 -4.59 -15.79 3.82
CA SER A 65 -4.21 -14.40 4.10
C SER A 65 -3.53 -14.24 5.47
N GLY A 66 -3.95 -14.99 6.50
CA GLY A 66 -3.29 -15.01 7.80
C GLY A 66 -1.89 -15.62 7.71
N LEU A 67 -1.76 -16.78 7.07
CA LEU A 67 -0.47 -17.44 6.87
C LEU A 67 0.52 -16.52 6.13
N LEU A 68 0.10 -15.88 5.04
CA LEU A 68 0.94 -14.92 4.33
C LEU A 68 1.46 -13.80 5.25
N LYS A 69 0.59 -13.27 6.13
CA LYS A 69 1.00 -12.22 7.07
C LYS A 69 1.98 -12.74 8.13
N GLU A 70 1.81 -13.96 8.62
CA GLU A 70 2.76 -14.59 9.52
C GLU A 70 4.13 -14.78 8.86
N GLU A 71 4.16 -15.24 7.62
CA GLU A 71 5.40 -15.35 6.83
C GLU A 71 6.07 -13.98 6.64
N LEU A 72 5.31 -12.95 6.28
CA LEU A 72 5.83 -11.60 6.16
C LEU A 72 6.37 -11.05 7.49
N ARG A 73 5.70 -11.31 8.62
CA ARG A 73 6.23 -10.96 9.95
C ARG A 73 7.54 -11.68 10.25
N ALA A 74 7.61 -12.98 9.95
CA ALA A 74 8.83 -13.76 10.12
C ALA A 74 9.99 -13.25 9.25
N LEU A 75 9.71 -12.73 8.06
CA LEU A 75 10.68 -12.09 7.18
C LEU A 75 11.07 -10.67 7.62
N GLY A 76 10.44 -10.13 8.66
CA GLY A 76 10.72 -8.78 9.17
C GLY A 76 10.19 -7.67 8.25
N SER A 77 9.00 -7.85 7.70
CA SER A 77 8.30 -6.88 6.86
C SER A 77 8.10 -5.55 7.60
N VAL A 78 8.48 -4.44 6.95
CA VAL A 78 8.20 -3.09 7.47
C VAL A 78 6.70 -2.81 7.43
N ILE A 79 6.02 -3.26 6.39
CA ILE A 79 4.57 -3.09 6.22
C ILE A 79 3.83 -3.77 7.36
N MET A 80 4.16 -5.03 7.68
CA MET A 80 3.51 -5.74 8.78
C MET A 80 3.80 -5.11 10.13
N ARG A 81 5.04 -4.71 10.39
CA ARG A 81 5.42 -4.02 11.64
C ARG A 81 4.63 -2.73 11.86
N CYS A 82 4.54 -1.89 10.81
CA CYS A 82 3.78 -0.65 10.88
C CYS A 82 2.27 -0.90 10.99
N ALA A 83 1.74 -1.93 10.30
CA ALA A 83 0.34 -2.29 10.38
C ALA A 83 -0.05 -2.79 11.78
N ASP A 84 0.75 -3.66 12.39
CA ASP A 84 0.51 -4.14 13.75
C ASP A 84 0.53 -2.99 14.77
N ALA A 85 1.42 -2.01 14.58
CA ALA A 85 1.52 -0.83 15.44
C ALA A 85 0.41 0.22 15.24
N ALA A 86 -0.27 0.17 14.08
CA ALA A 86 -1.39 1.07 13.75
C ALA A 86 -2.75 0.35 13.75
N ARG A 87 -2.82 -0.87 14.30
CA ARG A 87 -4.03 -1.72 14.31
C ARG A 87 -5.19 -1.02 14.99
N VAL A 88 -6.38 -1.17 14.39
CA VAL A 88 -7.67 -0.80 14.98
C VAL A 88 -8.59 -2.01 15.02
N PRO A 89 -9.60 -2.03 15.91
CA PRO A 89 -10.56 -3.13 16.00
C PRO A 89 -11.29 -3.36 14.68
N ALA A 90 -11.29 -4.60 14.19
CA ALA A 90 -11.97 -5.02 12.96
C ALA A 90 -12.22 -6.55 12.93
N GLY A 91 -12.65 -7.14 14.03
CA GLY A 91 -12.90 -8.55 14.16
C GLY A 91 -11.67 -9.40 13.78
N GLN A 92 -11.76 -10.19 12.72
CA GLN A 92 -10.67 -11.06 12.26
C GLN A 92 -9.78 -10.43 11.16
N ALA A 93 -10.02 -9.19 10.80
CA ALA A 93 -9.21 -8.49 9.83
C ALA A 93 -8.08 -7.70 10.50
N LEU A 94 -6.99 -7.50 9.77
CA LEU A 94 -5.98 -6.51 10.11
C LEU A 94 -6.41 -5.18 9.49
N ALA A 95 -7.12 -4.36 10.26
CA ALA A 95 -7.42 -2.99 9.90
C ALA A 95 -6.51 -2.03 10.65
N VAL A 96 -6.23 -0.88 10.05
CA VAL A 96 -5.29 0.10 10.58
C VAL A 96 -5.87 1.51 10.57
N ASP A 97 -5.39 2.36 11.49
CA ASP A 97 -5.49 3.80 11.34
C ASP A 97 -4.60 4.19 10.14
N ARG A 98 -5.23 4.70 9.07
CA ARG A 98 -4.56 4.96 7.79
C ARG A 98 -3.50 6.05 7.88
N ALA A 99 -3.78 7.10 8.64
CA ALA A 99 -2.85 8.21 8.82
C ALA A 99 -1.63 7.77 9.62
N LEU A 100 -1.84 7.07 10.74
CA LEU A 100 -0.78 6.54 11.57
C LEU A 100 0.06 5.49 10.81
N PHE A 101 -0.58 4.60 10.07
CA PHE A 101 0.10 3.60 9.27
C PHE A 101 1.01 4.21 8.21
N GLY A 102 0.48 5.12 7.38
CA GLY A 102 1.27 5.81 6.34
C GLY A 102 2.43 6.62 6.92
N ALA A 103 2.19 7.34 8.02
CA ALA A 103 3.23 8.10 8.71
C ALA A 103 4.37 7.18 9.21
N ARG A 104 4.03 6.05 9.83
CA ARG A 104 5.03 5.09 10.32
C ARG A 104 5.83 4.44 9.20
N VAL A 105 5.17 4.01 8.10
CA VAL A 105 5.90 3.45 6.95
C VAL A 105 6.86 4.50 6.37
N THR A 106 6.41 5.74 6.25
CA THR A 106 7.23 6.85 5.76
C THR A 106 8.47 7.05 6.63
N GLU A 107 8.28 7.18 7.94
CA GLU A 107 9.37 7.36 8.91
C GLU A 107 10.39 6.24 8.86
N GLU A 108 9.93 4.98 8.85
CA GLU A 108 10.80 3.80 8.81
C GLU A 108 11.63 3.74 7.54
N VAL A 109 11.00 3.98 6.38
CA VAL A 109 11.68 3.91 5.09
C VAL A 109 12.62 5.10 4.88
N GLU A 110 12.22 6.31 5.25
CA GLU A 110 13.06 7.51 5.14
C GLU A 110 14.26 7.49 6.08
N SER A 111 14.13 6.86 7.25
CA SER A 111 15.23 6.71 8.21
C SER A 111 16.16 5.52 7.92
N ALA A 112 15.78 4.63 7.00
CA ALA A 112 16.52 3.40 6.73
C ALA A 112 17.87 3.69 6.04
N PRO A 113 19.00 3.23 6.60
CA PRO A 113 20.29 3.39 5.94
C PRO A 113 20.33 2.70 4.57
N GLY A 114 20.81 3.39 3.55
CA GLY A 114 20.99 2.86 2.21
C GLY A 114 19.78 3.04 1.28
N ILE A 115 18.72 3.72 1.72
CA ILE A 115 17.61 4.15 0.87
C ILE A 115 17.76 5.65 0.59
N GLU A 116 17.90 5.99 -0.69
CA GLU A 116 17.81 7.36 -1.20
C GLU A 116 16.39 7.61 -1.69
N ILE A 117 15.73 8.63 -1.12
CA ILE A 117 14.37 9.02 -1.52
C ILE A 117 14.45 10.09 -2.61
N VAL A 118 13.79 9.82 -3.73
CA VAL A 118 13.66 10.75 -4.85
C VAL A 118 12.20 11.07 -5.06
N ARG A 119 11.80 12.32 -4.79
CA ARG A 119 10.42 12.80 -4.92
C ARG A 119 10.19 13.41 -6.32
N GLU A 120 10.05 12.55 -7.32
CA GLU A 120 9.80 12.93 -8.72
C GLU A 120 8.95 11.88 -9.44
N GLU A 121 8.29 12.27 -10.53
CA GLU A 121 7.61 11.35 -11.42
C GLU A 121 8.62 10.60 -12.29
N ALA A 122 8.71 9.29 -12.12
CA ALA A 122 9.39 8.41 -13.08
C ALA A 122 8.54 8.28 -14.34
N ARG A 123 8.98 8.85 -15.43
CA ARG A 123 8.26 8.86 -16.72
C ARG A 123 8.72 7.76 -17.67
N ARG A 124 9.85 7.13 -17.37
CA ARG A 124 10.48 6.07 -18.15
C ARG A 124 11.13 5.07 -17.21
N ILE A 125 11.24 3.84 -17.69
CA ILE A 125 12.05 2.81 -17.06
C ILE A 125 13.52 3.16 -17.33
N PRO A 126 14.39 3.20 -16.29
CA PRO A 126 15.83 3.34 -16.49
C PRO A 126 16.38 2.26 -17.42
N ASP A 127 17.24 2.66 -18.35
CA ASP A 127 17.82 1.76 -19.35
C ASP A 127 18.86 0.79 -18.75
N GLU A 128 19.40 1.12 -17.59
CA GLU A 128 20.46 0.35 -16.94
C GLU A 128 20.12 0.00 -15.49
N GLY A 129 20.71 -1.09 -15.01
CA GLY A 129 20.57 -1.54 -13.63
C GLY A 129 19.38 -2.45 -13.40
N ILE A 130 19.07 -2.72 -12.13
CA ILE A 130 17.89 -3.49 -11.72
C ILE A 130 16.80 -2.50 -11.31
N VAL A 131 15.65 -2.63 -11.93
CA VAL A 131 14.48 -1.77 -11.69
C VAL A 131 13.32 -2.60 -11.19
N ILE A 132 12.72 -2.18 -10.08
CA ILE A 132 11.47 -2.74 -9.54
C ILE A 132 10.37 -1.71 -9.76
N ILE A 133 9.39 -2.03 -10.60
CA ILE A 133 8.21 -1.19 -10.82
C ILE A 133 7.12 -1.63 -9.86
N ALA A 134 6.80 -0.78 -8.89
CA ALA A 134 5.86 -1.04 -7.80
C ALA A 134 4.77 0.04 -7.69
N THR A 135 4.40 0.64 -8.82
CA THR A 135 3.47 1.77 -8.91
C THR A 135 2.00 1.39 -8.78
N GLY A 136 1.69 0.09 -8.89
CA GLY A 136 0.33 -0.42 -8.75
C GLY A 136 -0.63 0.09 -9.84
N PRO A 137 -1.95 0.07 -9.58
CA PRO A 137 -2.95 0.42 -10.60
C PRO A 137 -3.01 1.93 -10.92
N LEU A 138 -2.45 2.78 -10.07
CA LEU A 138 -2.42 4.24 -10.24
C LEU A 138 -1.09 4.74 -10.86
N THR A 139 -0.47 3.92 -11.70
CA THR A 139 0.71 4.27 -12.49
C THR A 139 0.45 5.49 -13.36
N SER A 140 1.39 6.45 -13.39
CA SER A 140 1.21 7.64 -14.21
C SER A 140 1.12 7.30 -15.71
N PRO A 141 0.35 8.08 -16.49
CA PRO A 141 0.18 7.80 -17.93
C PRO A 141 1.50 7.72 -18.69
N ALA A 142 2.49 8.54 -18.30
CA ALA A 142 3.79 8.56 -18.97
C ALA A 142 4.57 7.26 -18.73
N LEU A 143 4.61 6.78 -17.48
CA LEU A 143 5.27 5.52 -17.15
C LEU A 143 4.49 4.32 -17.70
N ALA A 144 3.15 4.35 -17.66
CA ALA A 144 2.32 3.29 -18.24
C ALA A 144 2.60 3.10 -19.74
N ALA A 145 2.70 4.20 -20.49
CA ALA A 145 3.06 4.15 -21.91
C ALA A 145 4.47 3.60 -22.15
N ASP A 146 5.40 3.89 -21.26
CA ASP A 146 6.78 3.37 -21.35
C ASP A 146 6.83 1.87 -21.04
N ILE A 147 6.08 1.41 -20.04
CA ILE A 147 5.94 -0.03 -19.70
C ILE A 147 5.32 -0.77 -20.89
N ALA A 148 4.23 -0.25 -21.47
CA ALA A 148 3.58 -0.85 -22.64
C ALA A 148 4.55 -1.01 -23.82
N ARG A 149 5.33 0.05 -24.10
CA ARG A 149 6.37 0.00 -25.12
C ARG A 149 7.45 -1.04 -24.82
N PHE A 150 7.90 -1.12 -23.58
CA PHE A 150 8.92 -2.09 -23.16
C PHE A 150 8.44 -3.55 -23.30
N LEU A 151 7.17 -3.81 -23.00
CA LEU A 151 6.55 -5.13 -23.12
C LEU A 151 6.13 -5.47 -24.55
N GLY A 152 6.09 -4.50 -25.47
CA GLY A 152 5.55 -4.68 -26.81
C GLY A 152 4.02 -4.92 -26.83
N ASP A 153 3.32 -4.48 -25.77
CA ASP A 153 1.88 -4.63 -25.62
C ASP A 153 1.18 -3.27 -25.66
N GLU A 154 0.30 -3.10 -26.67
CA GLU A 154 -0.49 -1.89 -26.83
C GLU A 154 -1.71 -1.83 -25.87
N HIS A 155 -2.00 -2.93 -25.16
CA HIS A 155 -3.22 -3.12 -24.35
C HIS A 155 -2.93 -3.30 -22.85
N LEU A 156 -1.95 -2.59 -22.33
CA LEU A 156 -1.71 -2.61 -20.88
C LEU A 156 -2.85 -1.90 -20.15
N HIS A 157 -3.66 -2.66 -19.44
CA HIS A 157 -4.80 -2.15 -18.69
C HIS A 157 -4.47 -2.09 -17.20
N PHE A 158 -4.61 -0.91 -16.61
CA PHE A 158 -4.62 -0.73 -15.17
C PHE A 158 -6.05 -0.58 -14.68
N PHE A 159 -6.47 -1.43 -13.76
CA PHE A 159 -7.78 -1.36 -13.13
C PHE A 159 -7.64 -0.70 -11.77
N ASP A 160 -8.37 0.38 -11.57
CA ASP A 160 -8.51 1.01 -10.26
C ASP A 160 -9.69 0.38 -9.53
N ALA A 161 -9.42 -0.18 -8.36
CA ALA A 161 -10.41 -0.78 -7.47
C ALA A 161 -10.64 0.10 -6.23
N ALA A 162 -10.54 1.41 -6.35
CA ALA A 162 -10.77 2.31 -5.23
C ALA A 162 -12.20 2.15 -4.69
N ALA A 163 -12.31 1.77 -3.43
CA ALA A 163 -13.60 1.71 -2.75
C ALA A 163 -14.00 3.13 -2.30
N PRO A 164 -15.29 3.49 -2.38
CA PRO A 164 -15.75 4.77 -1.85
C PRO A 164 -15.52 4.83 -0.34
N ILE A 165 -14.98 5.96 0.11
CA ILE A 165 -14.76 6.26 1.53
C ILE A 165 -15.72 7.38 1.88
N VAL A 166 -16.54 7.16 2.92
CA VAL A 166 -17.49 8.12 3.41
C VAL A 166 -17.03 8.71 4.74
N ASP A 167 -17.38 9.96 4.98
CA ASP A 167 -17.15 10.60 6.29
C ASP A 167 -18.04 9.92 7.33
N GLY A 168 -17.44 9.45 8.43
CA GLY A 168 -18.18 8.83 9.53
C GLY A 168 -19.27 9.71 10.13
N ALA A 169 -19.08 11.04 10.11
CA ALA A 169 -20.09 12.01 10.55
C ALA A 169 -21.32 12.08 9.61
N SER A 170 -21.21 11.58 8.38
CA SER A 170 -22.31 11.54 7.40
C SER A 170 -23.17 10.28 7.51
N ILE A 171 -22.81 9.33 8.38
CA ILE A 171 -23.54 8.07 8.53
C ILE A 171 -24.78 8.29 9.38
N ASP A 172 -25.94 7.93 8.81
CA ASP A 172 -27.21 7.93 9.54
C ASP A 172 -27.37 6.63 10.36
N PHE A 173 -27.09 6.71 11.64
CA PHE A 173 -27.25 5.60 12.57
C PHE A 173 -28.71 5.28 12.95
N ALA A 174 -29.71 5.98 12.40
CA ALA A 174 -31.10 5.52 12.45
C ALA A 174 -31.36 4.35 11.49
N VAL A 175 -30.52 4.22 10.44
CA VAL A 175 -30.60 3.16 9.43
C VAL A 175 -29.40 2.21 9.55
N ALA A 176 -28.19 2.74 9.63
CA ALA A 176 -26.96 1.97 9.81
C ALA A 176 -26.80 1.51 11.26
N PHE A 177 -26.16 0.37 11.47
CA PHE A 177 -25.99 -0.21 12.81
C PHE A 177 -24.64 -0.92 12.95
N TRP A 178 -24.15 -1.00 14.17
CA TRP A 178 -22.95 -1.76 14.51
C TRP A 178 -23.25 -3.24 14.61
N ALA A 179 -22.46 -4.08 13.95
CA ALA A 179 -22.54 -5.54 14.08
C ALA A 179 -21.20 -6.19 13.72
N SER A 180 -21.06 -7.44 14.12
CA SER A 180 -19.95 -8.27 13.66
C SER A 180 -20.19 -8.72 12.22
N ARG A 181 -19.12 -9.00 11.49
CA ARG A 181 -19.23 -9.60 10.16
C ARG A 181 -19.42 -11.12 10.28
N TYR A 182 -20.51 -11.64 9.70
CA TYR A 182 -20.86 -13.06 9.75
C TYR A 182 -21.09 -13.61 11.19
N ASP A 183 -21.59 -12.77 12.09
CA ASP A 183 -21.83 -13.12 13.50
C ASP A 183 -20.59 -13.70 14.22
N ARG A 184 -19.41 -13.15 13.88
CA ARG A 184 -18.13 -13.58 14.45
C ARG A 184 -17.33 -12.39 14.96
N GLY A 185 -16.93 -12.47 16.24
CA GLY A 185 -16.18 -11.40 16.91
C GLY A 185 -17.07 -10.27 17.41
N ASP A 186 -16.46 -9.14 17.72
CA ASP A 186 -17.14 -7.97 18.26
C ASP A 186 -17.85 -7.16 17.17
N ALA A 187 -18.75 -6.26 17.56
CA ALA A 187 -19.51 -5.41 16.65
C ALA A 187 -18.65 -4.24 16.12
N ASP A 188 -17.62 -4.54 15.34
CA ASP A 188 -16.60 -3.61 14.85
C ASP A 188 -16.92 -2.98 13.49
N TYR A 189 -18.05 -3.36 12.87
CA TYR A 189 -18.43 -2.90 11.53
C TYR A 189 -19.73 -2.12 11.55
N VAL A 190 -19.75 -1.01 10.80
CA VAL A 190 -21.00 -0.33 10.47
C VAL A 190 -21.64 -1.04 9.28
N ASN A 191 -22.82 -1.59 9.49
CA ASN A 191 -23.60 -2.25 8.47
C ASN A 191 -24.65 -1.29 7.93
N CYS A 192 -24.72 -1.15 6.61
CA CYS A 192 -25.70 -0.35 5.90
C CYS A 192 -26.65 -1.33 5.17
N PRO A 193 -27.89 -1.52 5.63
CA PRO A 193 -28.86 -2.35 4.93
C PRO A 193 -29.16 -1.76 3.55
N MET A 194 -29.30 -2.60 2.55
CA MET A 194 -29.74 -2.20 1.22
C MET A 194 -31.10 -2.83 0.94
N ASP A 195 -31.99 -2.05 0.36
CA ASP A 195 -33.27 -2.57 -0.16
C ASP A 195 -33.02 -3.36 -1.45
N GLU A 196 -33.94 -4.29 -1.79
CA GLU A 196 -33.89 -5.09 -3.03
C GLU A 196 -34.13 -4.25 -4.28
#